data_633bcb99ef25e681b7f091186300bf2c
#
_entry.id   633bcb99ef25e681b7f091186300bf2c
#
_cell.length_a   1.000
_cell.length_b   1.000
_cell.length_c   1.000
_cell.angle_alpha   90.00
_cell.angle_beta   90.00
_cell.angle_gamma   90.00
#
_symmetry.space_group_name_H-M   'P 1'
#
loop_
_entity.id
_entity.type
_entity.pdbx_description
1 polymer ?
#
loop_
_entity_poly.entity_id
_entity_poly.type
_entity_poly.pdbx_seq_one_letter_code
_entity_poly.pdbx_strand_id
1 'polypeptide(L)'
;ATHLSLMDTGIHLLTQAAAKALEEKQLDELINDFKIAVIPLDNGAYYDFSTTEAMIESTMALQNIVQDQRLIIQNNLPKHPSLFTQNARIARPLTSENGDIWIENAYVPETWRLKSRHVVTGVPKNNWEVQLEPGQCVSMLPCGETGYGVCVYIYKEEYSMSNGQGLTYWLCADEMMLHEVLQVLLQGKEPNVPQKSLAELNVNRKRLEQGRRALTKECLRKIQENYAKSVFYQVDLGDMVRQYTDLQLEMPAPVEEDAAMMTRIRDAMFRAQLHKVRREDGTAEEQRAFALLREGLMQTAYSQRQEPQLDVYPDQIVWGRSSVRIDIAGGWTDTPPYCM
;
A
#
# COMPACT_ATOMS: atom_id res chain seq x y z
N ALA A 1 23.02 -10.34 5.60
CA ALA A 1 22.45 -9.64 6.74
C ALA A 1 21.02 -10.11 7.05
N THR A 2 20.12 -10.22 6.07
CA THR A 2 18.80 -10.87 6.25
C THR A 2 18.91 -12.30 6.80
N HIS A 3 19.99 -12.99 6.51
CA HIS A 3 20.25 -14.32 7.06
C HIS A 3 20.60 -14.30 8.55
N LEU A 4 21.28 -13.29 9.05
CA LEU A 4 21.55 -13.15 10.49
C LEU A 4 20.28 -12.87 11.28
N SER A 5 19.38 -12.03 10.77
CA SER A 5 18.08 -11.77 11.40
C SER A 5 17.16 -13.00 11.39
N LEU A 6 17.14 -13.79 10.29
CA LEU A 6 16.41 -15.06 10.22
C LEU A 6 17.07 -16.16 11.08
N MET A 7 18.39 -16.18 11.19
CA MET A 7 19.10 -17.06 12.12
C MET A 7 18.87 -16.65 13.57
N ASP A 8 18.91 -15.36 13.90
CA ASP A 8 18.58 -14.87 15.24
C ASP A 8 17.13 -15.22 15.61
N THR A 9 16.19 -15.03 14.70
CA THR A 9 14.79 -15.44 14.91
C THR A 9 14.64 -16.94 14.95
N GLY A 10 15.35 -17.67 14.11
CA GLY A 10 15.35 -19.14 14.09
C GLY A 10 16.03 -19.74 15.32
N ILE A 11 17.15 -19.19 15.75
CA ILE A 11 17.84 -19.58 16.99
C ILE A 11 16.97 -19.21 18.20
N HIS A 12 16.31 -18.04 18.20
CA HIS A 12 15.43 -17.62 19.27
C HIS A 12 14.17 -18.51 19.38
N LEU A 13 13.58 -18.91 18.27
CA LEU A 13 12.46 -19.86 18.24
C LEU A 13 12.89 -21.27 18.65
N LEU A 14 14.08 -21.73 18.21
CA LEU A 14 14.66 -22.99 18.63
C LEU A 14 15.06 -22.97 20.12
N THR A 15 15.60 -21.87 20.61
CA THR A 15 15.94 -21.72 22.05
C THR A 15 14.69 -21.61 22.91
N GLN A 16 13.62 -20.95 22.49
CA GLN A 16 12.35 -20.95 23.22
C GLN A 16 11.65 -22.31 23.22
N ALA A 17 11.70 -23.05 22.11
CA ALA A 17 11.16 -24.40 22.03
C ALA A 17 12.01 -25.40 22.83
N ALA A 18 13.32 -25.25 22.78
CA ALA A 18 14.26 -26.10 23.52
C ALA A 18 14.31 -25.76 25.02
N ALA A 19 14.18 -24.48 25.40
CA ALA A 19 14.09 -24.05 26.82
C ALA A 19 12.82 -24.57 27.51
N LYS A 20 11.77 -24.89 26.74
CA LYS A 20 10.58 -25.59 27.25
C LYS A 20 10.79 -27.11 27.42
N ALA A 21 11.79 -27.67 26.74
CA ALA A 21 12.00 -29.13 26.66
C ALA A 21 13.25 -29.62 27.40
N LEU A 22 14.19 -28.74 27.78
CA LEU A 22 15.50 -29.12 28.34
C LEU A 22 15.86 -28.22 29.52
N GLU A 23 16.38 -28.81 30.61
CA GLU A 23 17.00 -28.06 31.71
C GLU A 23 18.22 -27.29 31.21
N GLU A 24 18.42 -26.07 31.69
CA GLU A 24 19.44 -25.11 31.22
C GLU A 24 20.86 -25.68 31.03
N LYS A 25 21.25 -26.69 31.78
CA LYS A 25 22.57 -27.34 31.65
C LYS A 25 22.80 -28.16 30.38
N GLN A 26 21.74 -28.60 29.70
CA GLN A 26 21.87 -29.42 28.49
C GLN A 26 21.89 -28.53 27.21
N LEU A 27 21.49 -27.27 27.31
CA LEU A 27 21.43 -26.34 26.18
C LEU A 27 22.85 -25.92 25.76
N ASP A 28 23.72 -25.60 26.71
CA ASP A 28 25.11 -25.19 26.44
C ASP A 28 25.93 -26.31 25.82
N GLU A 29 25.72 -27.57 26.21
CA GLU A 29 26.38 -28.72 25.59
C GLU A 29 25.88 -28.96 24.16
N LEU A 30 24.59 -28.81 23.89
CA LEU A 30 24.00 -28.95 22.55
C LEU A 30 24.46 -27.85 21.59
N ILE A 31 24.57 -26.61 22.04
CA ILE A 31 25.01 -25.47 21.21
C ILE A 31 26.49 -25.62 20.79
N ASN A 32 27.32 -26.20 21.64
CA ASN A 32 28.74 -26.41 21.34
C ASN A 32 28.98 -27.48 20.26
N ASP A 33 28.01 -28.36 20.01
CA ASP A 33 28.09 -29.38 18.96
C ASP A 33 27.65 -28.89 17.58
N PHE A 34 27.04 -27.70 17.48
CA PHE A 34 26.64 -27.12 16.21
C PHE A 34 27.81 -26.42 15.51
N LYS A 35 28.14 -26.89 14.32
CA LYS A 35 29.08 -26.18 13.42
C LYS A 35 28.37 -24.97 12.81
N ILE A 36 28.71 -23.78 13.28
CA ILE A 36 28.23 -22.54 12.69
C ILE A 36 29.13 -22.16 11.52
N ALA A 37 28.56 -22.04 10.32
CA ALA A 37 29.25 -21.53 9.14
C ALA A 37 28.65 -20.17 8.74
N VAL A 38 29.51 -19.20 8.53
CA VAL A 38 29.12 -17.89 7.96
C VAL A 38 29.31 -17.98 6.44
N ILE A 39 28.23 -17.87 5.70
CA ILE A 39 28.27 -17.80 4.24
C ILE A 39 28.16 -16.32 3.85
N PRO A 40 29.23 -15.74 3.27
CA PRO A 40 29.17 -14.37 2.77
C PRO A 40 28.20 -14.31 1.58
N LEU A 41 27.34 -13.30 1.58
CA LEU A 41 26.45 -13.01 0.48
C LEU A 41 27.02 -11.85 -0.35
N ASP A 42 27.55 -12.17 -1.53
CA ASP A 42 28.08 -11.14 -2.42
C ASP A 42 26.93 -10.24 -2.91
N ASN A 43 27.12 -8.92 -2.83
CA ASN A 43 26.13 -7.91 -3.20
C ASN A 43 24.80 -7.99 -2.40
N GLY A 44 24.84 -8.55 -1.19
CA GLY A 44 23.69 -8.55 -0.28
C GLY A 44 23.35 -7.14 0.21
N ALA A 45 22.08 -6.86 0.40
CA ALA A 45 21.60 -5.66 1.08
C ALA A 45 20.84 -6.04 2.36
N TYR A 46 21.01 -5.24 3.40
CA TYR A 46 20.32 -5.42 4.67
C TYR A 46 19.26 -4.34 4.83
N TYR A 47 18.05 -4.76 5.16
CA TYR A 47 16.91 -3.87 5.44
C TYR A 47 16.43 -4.15 6.86
N ASP A 48 16.57 -3.14 7.72
CA ASP A 48 16.16 -3.22 9.11
C ASP A 48 14.74 -2.68 9.28
N PHE A 49 13.95 -3.33 10.13
CA PHE A 49 12.58 -2.93 10.49
C PHE A 49 12.39 -2.94 12.02
N SER A 50 13.47 -2.85 12.78
CA SER A 50 13.43 -2.92 14.24
C SER A 50 12.91 -1.65 14.91
N THR A 51 13.12 -0.50 14.27
CA THR A 51 12.65 0.80 14.74
C THR A 51 11.74 1.47 13.71
N THR A 52 10.98 2.48 14.11
CA THR A 52 10.15 3.27 13.17
C THR A 52 11.00 3.98 12.12
N GLU A 53 12.17 4.49 12.50
CA GLU A 53 13.12 5.13 11.57
C GLU A 53 13.64 4.11 10.56
N ALA A 54 14.17 2.99 11.04
CA ALA A 54 14.71 1.93 10.20
C ALA A 54 13.65 1.33 9.25
N MET A 55 12.41 1.20 9.72
CA MET A 55 11.27 0.75 8.89
C MET A 55 11.04 1.70 7.71
N ILE A 56 10.99 3.00 7.93
CA ILE A 56 10.75 4.00 6.87
C ILE A 56 11.95 4.05 5.92
N GLU A 57 13.17 4.08 6.43
CA GLU A 57 14.40 4.08 5.63
C GLU A 57 14.51 2.82 4.76
N SER A 58 14.29 1.64 5.33
CA SER A 58 14.32 0.37 4.61
C SER A 58 13.23 0.30 3.55
N THR A 59 12.01 0.74 3.87
CA THR A 59 10.91 0.79 2.90
C THR A 59 11.21 1.77 1.77
N MET A 60 11.76 2.94 2.08
CA MET A 60 12.17 3.92 1.08
C MET A 60 13.28 3.37 0.17
N ALA A 61 14.27 2.69 0.75
CA ALA A 61 15.32 2.06 -0.02
C ALA A 61 14.79 0.98 -0.97
N LEU A 62 13.87 0.14 -0.51
CA LEU A 62 13.20 -0.88 -1.32
C LEU A 62 12.38 -0.28 -2.47
N GLN A 63 11.64 0.80 -2.22
CA GLN A 63 10.85 1.49 -3.24
C GLN A 63 11.72 2.19 -4.29
N ASN A 64 12.95 2.55 -3.95
CA ASN A 64 13.89 3.19 -4.85
C ASN A 64 14.81 2.21 -5.59
N ILE A 65 14.60 0.88 -5.43
CA ILE A 65 15.33 -0.12 -6.22
C ILE A 65 14.87 -0.03 -7.68
N VAL A 66 15.81 0.29 -8.56
CA VAL A 66 15.55 0.33 -10.01
C VAL A 66 15.68 -1.07 -10.58
N GLN A 67 14.55 -1.65 -11.00
CA GLN A 67 14.51 -2.97 -11.63
C GLN A 67 14.72 -2.90 -13.15
N ASP A 68 14.34 -1.82 -13.79
CA ASP A 68 14.49 -1.63 -15.24
C ASP A 68 15.74 -0.82 -15.55
N GLN A 69 16.75 -1.48 -16.13
CA GLN A 69 18.02 -0.85 -16.50
C GLN A 69 17.88 0.31 -17.51
N ARG A 70 16.80 0.33 -18.31
CA ARG A 70 16.55 1.44 -19.25
C ARG A 70 16.28 2.74 -18.52
N LEU A 71 15.72 2.67 -17.31
CA LEU A 71 15.44 3.83 -16.48
C LEU A 71 16.70 4.41 -15.83
N ILE A 72 17.76 3.61 -15.65
CA ILE A 72 19.05 4.06 -15.10
C ILE A 72 19.74 5.04 -16.06
N ILE A 73 19.61 4.83 -17.36
CA ILE A 73 20.26 5.65 -18.40
C ILE A 73 19.66 7.06 -18.44
N GLN A 74 18.44 7.26 -18.04
CA GLN A 74 17.74 8.55 -18.11
C GLN A 74 18.08 9.51 -16.97
N ASN A 75 18.81 9.08 -15.94
CA ASN A 75 19.28 9.88 -14.77
C ASN A 75 18.24 10.76 -14.06
N ASN A 76 16.96 10.66 -14.40
CA ASN A 76 15.86 11.53 -13.93
C ASN A 76 14.75 10.76 -13.23
N LEU A 77 15.05 9.62 -12.61
CA LEU A 77 14.06 8.92 -11.81
C LEU A 77 13.77 9.72 -10.54
N PRO A 78 12.53 10.18 -10.35
CA PRO A 78 12.17 10.81 -9.10
C PRO A 78 12.28 9.75 -7.99
N LYS A 79 12.98 10.09 -6.92
CA LYS A 79 13.03 9.23 -5.73
C LYS A 79 11.65 9.18 -5.09
N HIS A 80 11.31 8.01 -4.57
CA HIS A 80 10.11 7.87 -3.75
C HIS A 80 10.24 8.79 -2.53
N PRO A 81 9.25 9.65 -2.24
CA PRO A 81 9.29 10.46 -1.03
C PRO A 81 9.19 9.57 0.22
N SER A 82 9.70 10.03 1.35
CA SER A 82 9.57 9.34 2.64
C SER A 82 8.17 9.50 3.27
N LEU A 83 7.14 9.38 2.44
CA LEU A 83 5.72 9.50 2.81
C LEU A 83 5.00 8.20 2.46
N PHE A 84 4.62 7.44 3.48
CA PHE A 84 3.94 6.16 3.33
C PHE A 84 2.54 6.25 3.92
N THR A 85 1.55 5.94 3.10
CA THR A 85 0.15 5.92 3.54
C THR A 85 -0.50 4.61 3.11
N GLN A 86 -1.03 3.87 4.06
CA GLN A 86 -1.70 2.61 3.80
C GLN A 86 -3.05 2.57 4.51
N ASN A 87 -4.11 2.35 3.72
CA ASN A 87 -5.46 2.30 4.27
C ASN A 87 -5.74 3.49 5.21
N ALA A 88 -5.47 4.71 4.76
CA ALA A 88 -5.58 5.93 5.55
C ALA A 88 -6.45 6.98 4.88
N ARG A 89 -7.25 7.67 5.67
CA ARG A 89 -8.05 8.81 5.23
C ARG A 89 -7.39 10.08 5.75
N ILE A 90 -6.74 10.82 4.85
CA ILE A 90 -6.03 12.05 5.19
C ILE A 90 -6.74 13.19 4.47
N ALA A 91 -7.32 14.10 5.25
CA ALA A 91 -8.09 15.22 4.69
C ALA A 91 -7.21 16.39 4.24
N ARG A 92 -6.05 16.57 4.89
CA ARG A 92 -5.09 17.61 4.54
C ARG A 92 -3.98 17.07 3.64
N PRO A 93 -3.63 17.75 2.53
CA PRO A 93 -2.51 17.34 1.69
C PRO A 93 -1.20 17.32 2.49
N LEU A 94 -0.43 16.26 2.30
CA LEU A 94 0.96 16.18 2.76
C LEU A 94 1.86 16.88 1.75
N THR A 95 2.85 17.61 2.23
CA THR A 95 3.80 18.38 1.43
C THR A 95 5.23 17.90 1.65
N SER A 96 6.19 18.47 0.96
CA SER A 96 7.62 18.17 1.16
C SER A 96 8.15 18.48 2.58
N GLU A 97 7.43 19.28 3.36
CA GLU A 97 7.76 19.56 4.77
C GLU A 97 7.39 18.37 5.68
N ASN A 98 6.54 17.47 5.19
CA ASN A 98 6.07 16.29 5.88
C ASN A 98 6.96 15.07 5.55
N GLY A 99 8.25 15.11 5.83
CA GLY A 99 9.17 13.98 5.61
C GLY A 99 9.08 12.90 6.69
N ASP A 100 9.43 11.66 6.34
CA ASP A 100 9.51 10.51 7.23
C ASP A 100 8.19 10.23 7.96
N ILE A 101 7.12 10.08 7.17
CA ILE A 101 5.77 9.84 7.67
C ILE A 101 5.27 8.45 7.26
N TRP A 102 4.69 7.74 8.22
CA TRP A 102 3.94 6.51 8.01
C TRP A 102 2.55 6.65 8.64
N ILE A 103 1.50 6.58 7.83
CA ILE A 103 0.11 6.63 8.30
C ILE A 103 -0.59 5.36 7.86
N GLU A 104 -1.06 4.57 8.81
CA GLU A 104 -1.68 3.28 8.54
C GLU A 104 -2.95 3.07 9.34
N ASN A 105 -4.02 2.60 8.64
CA ASN A 105 -5.31 2.30 9.25
C ASN A 105 -5.84 3.44 10.13
N ALA A 106 -5.73 4.68 9.64
CA ALA A 106 -6.00 5.86 10.44
C ALA A 106 -6.81 6.93 9.70
N TYR A 107 -7.63 7.65 10.47
CA TYR A 107 -8.29 8.88 10.04
C TYR A 107 -7.52 10.10 10.54
N VAL A 108 -7.03 10.91 9.61
CA VAL A 108 -6.34 12.17 9.89
C VAL A 108 -7.17 13.32 9.31
N PRO A 109 -8.04 13.97 10.12
CA PRO A 109 -8.89 15.06 9.65
C PRO A 109 -8.06 16.33 9.36
N GLU A 110 -8.68 17.32 8.73
CA GLU A 110 -8.05 18.58 8.37
C GLU A 110 -7.53 19.39 9.57
N THR A 111 -8.10 19.13 10.75
CA THR A 111 -7.73 19.75 12.01
C THR A 111 -6.42 19.23 12.61
N TRP A 112 -5.90 18.10 12.08
CA TRP A 112 -4.59 17.60 12.50
C TRP A 112 -3.46 18.37 11.82
N ARG A 113 -2.46 18.73 12.59
CA ARG A 113 -1.23 19.38 12.10
C ARG A 113 -0.06 18.42 12.27
N LEU A 114 0.39 17.87 11.14
CA LEU A 114 1.56 16.99 11.07
C LEU A 114 2.77 17.81 10.62
N LYS A 115 3.93 17.48 11.16
CA LYS A 115 5.24 18.01 10.74
C LYS A 115 6.03 16.89 10.06
N SER A 116 7.11 16.42 10.65
CA SER A 116 7.96 15.35 10.12
C SER A 116 8.24 14.28 11.19
N ARG A 117 8.63 13.09 10.73
CA ARG A 117 8.99 11.94 11.58
C ARG A 117 7.82 11.50 12.45
N HIS A 118 6.75 11.07 11.79
CA HIS A 118 5.54 10.58 12.45
C HIS A 118 5.19 9.17 11.98
N VAL A 119 4.79 8.34 12.92
CA VAL A 119 4.05 7.10 12.65
C VAL A 119 2.70 7.21 13.33
N VAL A 120 1.61 7.14 12.54
CA VAL A 120 0.24 7.27 13.03
C VAL A 120 -0.54 6.03 12.64
N THR A 121 -0.97 5.24 13.62
CA THR A 121 -1.66 3.97 13.37
C THR A 121 -2.94 3.84 14.18
N GLY A 122 -3.97 3.25 13.55
CA GLY A 122 -5.19 2.82 14.24
C GLY A 122 -6.10 3.93 14.74
N VAL A 123 -5.89 5.17 14.33
CA VAL A 123 -6.71 6.31 14.78
C VAL A 123 -8.11 6.19 14.20
N PRO A 124 -9.18 6.13 15.03
CA PRO A 124 -10.56 6.03 14.57
C PRO A 124 -11.02 7.32 13.89
N LYS A 125 -12.20 7.29 13.28
CA LYS A 125 -12.81 8.46 12.67
C LYS A 125 -13.06 9.53 13.72
N ASN A 126 -12.54 10.73 13.49
CA ASN A 126 -12.56 11.80 14.48
C ASN A 126 -12.60 13.18 13.82
N ASN A 127 -12.82 14.20 14.65
CA ASN A 127 -12.75 15.62 14.29
C ASN A 127 -11.87 16.42 15.29
N TRP A 128 -10.94 15.74 15.96
CA TRP A 128 -10.12 16.32 17.01
C TRP A 128 -9.13 17.34 16.44
N GLU A 129 -8.81 18.33 17.24
CA GLU A 129 -7.68 19.22 16.97
C GLU A 129 -6.42 18.61 17.60
N VAL A 130 -5.48 18.21 16.77
CA VAL A 130 -4.23 17.58 17.18
C VAL A 130 -3.06 18.23 16.46
N GLN A 131 -2.04 18.57 17.22
CA GLN A 131 -0.75 18.98 16.69
C GLN A 131 0.31 18.01 17.15
N LEU A 132 1.01 17.38 16.21
CA LEU A 132 2.15 16.52 16.47
C LEU A 132 3.44 17.33 16.31
N GLU A 133 4.26 17.33 17.35
CA GLU A 133 5.63 17.86 17.23
C GLU A 133 6.54 16.83 16.52
N PRO A 134 7.62 17.29 15.84
CA PRO A 134 8.49 16.39 15.10
C PRO A 134 8.98 15.22 15.95
N GLY A 135 8.82 14.01 15.45
CA GLY A 135 9.22 12.79 16.14
C GLY A 135 8.18 12.19 17.07
N GLN A 136 7.01 12.79 17.23
CA GLN A 136 5.91 12.16 17.99
C GLN A 136 5.15 11.16 17.12
N CYS A 137 4.96 9.96 17.64
CA CYS A 137 4.22 8.87 17.00
C CYS A 137 3.01 8.49 17.82
N VAL A 138 1.92 8.08 17.16
CA VAL A 138 0.65 7.74 17.80
C VAL A 138 0.20 6.35 17.36
N SER A 139 -0.14 5.51 18.32
CA SER A 139 -0.77 4.22 18.06
C SER A 139 -2.04 4.06 18.88
N MET A 140 -3.13 3.63 18.23
CA MET A 140 -4.40 3.34 18.90
C MET A 140 -4.86 1.94 18.56
N LEU A 141 -5.27 1.19 19.57
CA LEU A 141 -5.75 -0.18 19.41
C LEU A 141 -7.09 -0.35 20.13
N PRO A 142 -8.12 -0.90 19.47
CA PRO A 142 -9.39 -1.19 20.12
C PRO A 142 -9.21 -2.30 21.15
N CYS A 143 -9.63 -2.06 22.40
CA CYS A 143 -9.53 -2.98 23.53
C CYS A 143 -10.91 -3.27 24.10
N GLY A 144 -11.18 -4.52 24.48
CA GLY A 144 -12.48 -4.93 25.02
C GLY A 144 -13.65 -4.61 24.07
N GLU A 145 -14.82 -4.35 24.63
CA GLU A 145 -16.05 -4.09 23.83
C GLU A 145 -16.09 -2.65 23.27
N THR A 146 -15.72 -1.65 24.07
CA THR A 146 -15.84 -0.22 23.73
C THR A 146 -14.52 0.55 23.82
N GLY A 147 -13.59 0.07 24.62
CA GLY A 147 -12.37 0.78 24.98
C GLY A 147 -11.29 0.80 23.90
N TYR A 148 -10.25 1.57 24.18
CA TYR A 148 -9.04 1.69 23.36
C TYR A 148 -7.79 1.76 24.21
N GLY A 149 -6.69 1.23 23.71
CA GLY A 149 -5.35 1.56 24.18
C GLY A 149 -4.76 2.67 23.32
N VAL A 150 -4.25 3.73 23.95
CA VAL A 150 -3.59 4.86 23.29
C VAL A 150 -2.13 4.88 23.70
N CYS A 151 -1.24 5.01 22.73
CA CYS A 151 0.19 5.16 22.96
C CYS A 151 0.72 6.35 22.19
N VAL A 152 1.52 7.19 22.82
CA VAL A 152 2.38 8.19 22.19
C VAL A 152 3.82 7.81 22.49
N TYR A 153 4.64 7.73 21.46
CA TYR A 153 6.03 7.28 21.56
C TYR A 153 6.94 8.09 20.64
N ILE A 154 8.25 7.93 20.77
CA ILE A 154 9.23 8.67 20.02
C ILE A 154 9.60 7.90 18.73
N TYR A 155 9.78 8.59 17.62
CA TYR A 155 10.07 8.06 16.29
C TYR A 155 11.26 7.07 16.22
N LYS A 156 12.22 7.15 17.11
CA LYS A 156 13.39 6.24 17.16
C LYS A 156 13.26 5.10 18.16
N GLU A 157 12.15 5.01 18.86
CA GLU A 157 11.96 3.92 19.82
C GLU A 157 11.88 2.57 19.11
N GLU A 158 12.59 1.61 19.69
CA GLU A 158 12.55 0.23 19.24
C GLU A 158 11.18 -0.37 19.58
N TYR A 159 10.55 -1.01 18.59
CA TYR A 159 9.41 -1.89 18.86
C TYR A 159 9.81 -3.16 19.61
N SER A 160 11.08 -3.29 19.96
CA SER A 160 11.68 -4.51 20.44
C SER A 160 11.05 -4.98 21.76
N MET A 161 10.48 -6.15 21.69
CA MET A 161 10.07 -6.92 22.86
C MET A 161 11.26 -7.57 23.60
N SER A 162 12.50 -7.36 23.14
CA SER A 162 13.68 -8.03 23.68
C SER A 162 13.96 -7.72 25.16
N ASN A 163 13.47 -6.61 25.66
CA ASN A 163 13.66 -6.20 27.05
C ASN A 163 12.40 -6.33 27.92
N GLY A 164 11.33 -6.94 27.42
CA GLY A 164 10.07 -7.07 28.16
C GLY A 164 9.29 -5.77 28.37
N GLN A 165 9.81 -4.64 27.89
CA GLN A 165 9.21 -3.31 27.99
C GLN A 165 8.79 -2.83 26.60
N GLY A 166 7.80 -3.49 26.00
CA GLY A 166 7.18 -2.99 24.78
C GLY A 166 6.48 -1.65 25.03
N LEU A 167 5.97 -1.04 23.95
CA LEU A 167 5.21 0.21 24.03
C LEU A 167 4.12 0.13 25.12
N THR A 168 4.01 1.19 25.91
CA THR A 168 3.01 1.31 26.97
C THR A 168 1.76 2.00 26.43
N TYR A 169 0.62 1.37 26.63
CA TYR A 169 -0.68 1.87 26.22
C TYR A 169 -1.50 2.31 27.43
N TRP A 170 -2.16 3.44 27.28
CA TRP A 170 -3.08 4.00 28.25
C TRP A 170 -4.52 3.64 27.86
N LEU A 171 -5.27 3.06 28.81
CA LEU A 171 -6.57 2.46 28.54
C LEU A 171 -7.69 3.48 28.70
N CYS A 172 -8.36 3.79 27.60
CA CYS A 172 -9.61 4.55 27.57
C CYS A 172 -10.79 3.58 27.65
N ALA A 173 -11.77 3.88 28.49
CA ALA A 173 -12.97 3.05 28.65
C ALA A 173 -13.83 3.06 27.39
N ASP A 174 -13.84 4.18 26.69
CA ASP A 174 -14.59 4.39 25.46
C ASP A 174 -13.88 5.38 24.51
N GLU A 175 -14.47 5.60 23.36
CA GLU A 175 -13.93 6.48 22.32
C GLU A 175 -13.96 7.97 22.70
N MET A 176 -14.84 8.38 23.63
CA MET A 176 -14.99 9.77 24.03
C MET A 176 -13.75 10.27 24.81
N MET A 177 -13.09 9.37 25.54
CA MET A 177 -11.88 9.69 26.30
C MET A 177 -10.62 9.84 25.45
N LEU A 178 -10.64 9.35 24.19
CA LEU A 178 -9.44 9.25 23.35
C LEU A 178 -8.76 10.59 23.13
N HIS A 179 -9.53 11.62 22.85
CA HIS A 179 -8.97 12.96 22.55
C HIS A 179 -8.28 13.56 23.78
N GLU A 180 -8.92 13.48 24.95
CA GLU A 180 -8.36 14.02 26.21
C GLU A 180 -7.07 13.29 26.58
N VAL A 181 -7.10 11.95 26.57
CA VAL A 181 -5.94 11.12 26.88
C VAL A 181 -4.80 11.38 25.89
N LEU A 182 -5.10 11.48 24.58
CA LEU A 182 -4.11 11.81 23.58
C LEU A 182 -3.46 13.17 23.83
N GLN A 183 -4.26 14.20 24.15
CA GLN A 183 -3.74 15.55 24.42
C GLN A 183 -2.81 15.58 25.65
N VAL A 184 -3.14 14.85 26.70
CA VAL A 184 -2.29 14.74 27.88
C VAL A 184 -0.95 14.06 27.55
N LEU A 185 -1.00 12.97 26.79
CA LEU A 185 0.19 12.24 26.35
C LEU A 185 1.09 13.08 25.45
N LEU A 186 0.51 13.83 24.51
CA LEU A 186 1.26 14.71 23.60
C LEU A 186 1.99 15.85 24.36
N GLN A 187 1.49 16.24 25.54
CA GLN A 187 2.16 17.18 26.42
C GLN A 187 3.27 16.53 27.27
N GLY A 188 3.53 15.24 27.11
CA GLY A 188 4.50 14.50 27.93
C GLY A 188 4.03 14.27 29.37
N LYS A 189 2.73 14.28 29.60
CA LYS A 189 2.13 14.03 30.91
C LYS A 189 1.48 12.65 30.96
N GLU A 190 1.34 12.11 32.18
CA GLU A 190 0.64 10.85 32.41
C GLU A 190 -0.85 11.13 32.61
N PRO A 191 -1.76 10.53 31.84
CA PRO A 191 -3.17 10.64 32.06
C PRO A 191 -3.61 9.77 33.25
N ASN A 192 -4.67 10.16 33.91
CA ASN A 192 -5.21 9.41 35.06
C ASN A 192 -6.10 8.23 34.58
N VAL A 193 -5.50 7.32 33.83
CA VAL A 193 -6.13 6.08 33.35
C VAL A 193 -5.14 4.92 33.46
N PRO A 194 -5.61 3.66 33.57
CA PRO A 194 -4.71 2.51 33.66
C PRO A 194 -3.77 2.40 32.48
N GLN A 195 -2.55 1.95 32.73
CA GLN A 195 -1.58 1.64 31.68
C GLN A 195 -1.31 0.14 31.61
N LYS A 196 -1.00 -0.34 30.42
CA LYS A 196 -0.62 -1.72 30.14
C LYS A 196 0.43 -1.79 29.04
N SER A 197 1.30 -2.79 29.11
CA SER A 197 2.16 -3.14 27.99
C SER A 197 1.35 -3.71 26.83
N LEU A 198 1.89 -3.69 25.61
CA LEU A 198 1.23 -4.28 24.44
C LEU A 198 0.86 -5.75 24.65
N ALA A 199 1.71 -6.51 25.38
CA ALA A 199 1.47 -7.93 25.67
C ALA A 199 0.28 -8.17 26.60
N GLU A 200 -0.02 -7.20 27.48
CA GLU A 200 -1.11 -7.29 28.45
C GLU A 200 -2.43 -6.68 27.93
N LEU A 201 -2.39 -6.06 26.74
CA LEU A 201 -3.59 -5.46 26.14
C LEU A 201 -4.57 -6.55 25.71
N ASN A 202 -5.81 -6.38 26.11
CA ASN A 202 -6.92 -7.18 25.57
C ASN A 202 -7.41 -6.58 24.26
N VAL A 203 -6.57 -6.70 23.19
CA VAL A 203 -6.90 -6.16 21.86
C VAL A 203 -8.10 -6.91 21.27
N ASN A 204 -9.13 -6.17 20.91
CA ASN A 204 -10.30 -6.73 20.24
C ASN A 204 -10.03 -6.82 18.71
N ARG A 205 -9.55 -7.99 18.28
CA ARG A 205 -9.20 -8.25 16.88
C ARG A 205 -10.39 -8.07 15.92
N LYS A 206 -11.60 -8.40 16.35
CA LYS A 206 -12.81 -8.24 15.54
C LYS A 206 -13.11 -6.76 15.27
N ARG A 207 -13.05 -5.92 16.30
CA ARG A 207 -13.22 -4.47 16.14
C ARG A 207 -12.10 -3.87 15.28
N LEU A 208 -10.86 -4.31 15.49
CA LEU A 208 -9.71 -3.87 14.70
C LEU A 208 -9.93 -4.17 13.20
N GLU A 209 -10.33 -5.40 12.88
CA GLU A 209 -10.60 -5.80 11.50
C GLU A 209 -11.80 -5.06 10.90
N GLN A 210 -12.87 -4.91 11.66
CA GLN A 210 -14.06 -4.15 11.23
C GLN A 210 -13.71 -2.69 10.92
N GLY A 211 -12.92 -2.04 11.77
CA GLY A 211 -12.43 -0.68 11.54
C GLY A 211 -11.57 -0.56 10.29
N ARG A 212 -10.63 -1.49 10.10
CA ARG A 212 -9.80 -1.58 8.87
C ARG A 212 -10.66 -1.75 7.62
N ARG A 213 -11.60 -2.68 7.63
CA ARG A 213 -12.52 -2.90 6.49
C ARG A 213 -13.40 -1.69 6.20
N ALA A 214 -13.92 -1.02 7.22
CA ALA A 214 -14.72 0.20 7.04
C ALA A 214 -13.90 1.32 6.39
N LEU A 215 -12.68 1.52 6.84
CA LEU A 215 -11.76 2.50 6.27
C LEU A 215 -11.37 2.15 4.84
N THR A 216 -11.06 0.88 4.56
CA THR A 216 -10.77 0.41 3.19
C THR A 216 -11.92 0.69 2.23
N LYS A 217 -13.17 0.44 2.68
CA LYS A 217 -14.37 0.78 1.89
C LYS A 217 -14.43 2.27 1.55
N GLU A 218 -14.20 3.12 2.54
CA GLU A 218 -14.20 4.59 2.35
C GLU A 218 -13.08 5.02 1.40
N CYS A 219 -11.87 4.49 1.59
CA CYS A 219 -10.72 4.80 0.74
C CYS A 219 -10.97 4.39 -0.73
N LEU A 220 -11.48 3.18 -0.98
CA LEU A 220 -11.76 2.71 -2.34
C LEU A 220 -12.83 3.55 -3.04
N ARG A 221 -13.91 3.93 -2.32
CA ARG A 221 -14.91 4.84 -2.87
C ARG A 221 -14.30 6.19 -3.26
N LYS A 222 -13.46 6.75 -2.39
CA LYS A 222 -12.82 8.06 -2.65
C LYS A 222 -11.79 8.00 -3.78
N ILE A 223 -11.05 6.92 -3.91
CA ILE A 223 -10.13 6.72 -5.03
C ILE A 223 -10.91 6.61 -6.35
N GLN A 224 -12.03 5.91 -6.35
CA GLN A 224 -12.88 5.79 -7.53
C GLN A 224 -13.59 7.12 -7.86
N GLU A 225 -14.19 7.80 -6.90
CA GLU A 225 -14.82 9.12 -7.11
C GLU A 225 -13.84 10.14 -7.68
N ASN A 226 -12.56 10.05 -7.33
CA ASN A 226 -11.50 10.92 -7.83
C ASN A 226 -10.67 10.26 -8.95
N TYR A 227 -11.29 9.43 -9.78
CA TYR A 227 -10.60 8.64 -10.82
C TYR A 227 -9.66 9.45 -11.71
N ALA A 228 -9.99 10.71 -12.00
CA ALA A 228 -9.16 11.58 -12.83
C ALA A 228 -7.79 11.92 -12.21
N LYS A 229 -7.67 11.84 -10.87
CA LYS A 229 -6.45 12.16 -10.11
C LYS A 229 -5.92 10.95 -9.33
N SER A 230 -6.55 9.80 -9.46
CA SER A 230 -6.18 8.58 -8.75
C SER A 230 -5.66 7.51 -9.72
N VAL A 231 -5.12 6.43 -9.15
CA VAL A 231 -4.65 5.27 -9.92
C VAL A 231 -5.73 4.20 -10.09
N PHE A 232 -6.99 4.45 -9.72
CA PHE A 232 -8.05 3.44 -9.67
C PHE A 232 -8.16 2.63 -10.96
N TYR A 233 -8.22 3.30 -12.11
CA TYR A 233 -8.28 2.64 -13.42
C TYR A 233 -6.89 2.32 -14.01
N GLN A 234 -5.79 2.49 -13.26
CA GLN A 234 -4.43 2.17 -13.72
C GLN A 234 -3.90 0.87 -13.12
N VAL A 235 -4.47 0.42 -12.00
CA VAL A 235 -4.14 -0.84 -11.33
C VAL A 235 -4.84 -2.02 -12.01
N ASP A 236 -4.51 -3.25 -11.60
CA ASP A 236 -5.16 -4.45 -12.08
C ASP A 236 -6.66 -4.44 -11.79
N LEU A 237 -7.48 -4.53 -12.85
CA LEU A 237 -8.94 -4.50 -12.72
C LEU A 237 -9.48 -5.72 -11.97
N GLY A 238 -8.86 -6.87 -12.13
CA GLY A 238 -9.28 -8.09 -11.45
C GLY A 238 -9.11 -7.97 -9.94
N ASP A 239 -8.02 -7.34 -9.49
CA ASP A 239 -7.79 -7.04 -8.07
C ASP A 239 -8.83 -6.07 -7.53
N MET A 240 -9.15 -5.02 -8.27
CA MET A 240 -10.19 -4.07 -7.87
C MET A 240 -11.57 -4.73 -7.79
N VAL A 241 -11.93 -5.56 -8.76
CA VAL A 241 -13.20 -6.31 -8.76
C VAL A 241 -13.28 -7.25 -7.55
N ARG A 242 -12.19 -7.96 -7.23
CA ARG A 242 -12.13 -8.80 -6.02
C ARG A 242 -12.37 -7.98 -4.76
N GLN A 243 -11.65 -6.87 -4.60
CA GLN A 243 -11.81 -5.99 -3.43
C GLN A 243 -13.24 -5.43 -3.30
N TYR A 244 -13.85 -4.99 -4.41
CA TYR A 244 -15.25 -4.52 -4.42
C TYR A 244 -16.22 -5.61 -4.02
N THR A 245 -15.99 -6.84 -4.46
CA THR A 245 -16.83 -7.99 -4.12
C THR A 245 -16.66 -8.39 -2.65
N ASP A 246 -15.44 -8.54 -2.18
CA ASP A 246 -15.12 -8.95 -0.81
C ASP A 246 -15.62 -7.93 0.23
N LEU A 247 -15.56 -6.67 -0.11
CA LEU A 247 -16.03 -5.57 0.72
C LEU A 247 -17.52 -5.27 0.53
N GLN A 248 -18.21 -5.94 -0.40
CA GLN A 248 -19.62 -5.70 -0.71
C GLN A 248 -19.90 -4.21 -1.03
N LEU A 249 -19.03 -3.59 -1.83
CA LEU A 249 -19.22 -2.22 -2.28
C LEU A 249 -20.26 -2.17 -3.40
N GLU A 250 -21.05 -1.11 -3.42
CA GLU A 250 -21.99 -0.86 -4.52
C GLU A 250 -21.24 -0.59 -5.83
N MET A 251 -21.92 -0.81 -6.96
CA MET A 251 -21.42 -0.42 -8.27
C MET A 251 -21.20 1.10 -8.27
N PRO A 252 -20.03 1.59 -8.61
CA PRO A 252 -19.81 3.02 -8.68
C PRO A 252 -20.58 3.65 -9.84
N ALA A 253 -20.80 4.96 -9.79
CA ALA A 253 -21.34 5.69 -10.93
C ALA A 253 -20.39 5.57 -12.14
N PRO A 254 -20.92 5.51 -13.38
CA PRO A 254 -20.06 5.52 -14.56
C PRO A 254 -19.25 6.82 -14.62
N VAL A 255 -18.08 6.73 -15.21
CA VAL A 255 -17.27 7.93 -15.46
C VAL A 255 -17.96 8.86 -16.47
N GLU A 256 -17.65 10.15 -16.40
CA GLU A 256 -18.21 11.18 -17.25
C GLU A 256 -17.88 10.90 -18.73
N GLU A 257 -18.76 11.35 -19.64
CA GLU A 257 -18.59 11.08 -21.07
C GLU A 257 -17.40 11.82 -21.70
N ASP A 258 -16.97 12.91 -21.10
CA ASP A 258 -15.78 13.69 -21.48
C ASP A 258 -14.48 13.14 -20.90
N ALA A 259 -14.54 12.11 -20.04
CA ALA A 259 -13.36 11.44 -19.50
C ALA A 259 -12.50 10.84 -20.62
N ALA A 260 -11.20 10.74 -20.38
CA ALA A 260 -10.26 10.14 -21.33
C ALA A 260 -10.76 8.77 -21.80
N MET A 261 -10.62 8.49 -23.10
CA MET A 261 -11.17 7.29 -23.73
C MET A 261 -10.74 6.00 -23.01
N MET A 262 -9.45 5.89 -22.67
CA MET A 262 -8.96 4.71 -21.94
C MET A 262 -9.58 4.56 -20.54
N THR A 263 -9.89 5.66 -19.87
CA THR A 263 -10.60 5.64 -18.58
C THR A 263 -12.02 5.12 -18.76
N ARG A 264 -12.73 5.58 -19.79
CA ARG A 264 -14.08 5.13 -20.15
C ARG A 264 -14.11 3.63 -20.51
N ILE A 265 -13.11 3.16 -21.27
CA ILE A 265 -12.97 1.73 -21.60
C ILE A 265 -12.75 0.91 -20.34
N ARG A 266 -11.82 1.32 -19.47
CA ARG A 266 -11.51 0.61 -18.22
C ARG A 266 -12.68 0.63 -17.24
N ASP A 267 -13.43 1.72 -17.18
CA ASP A 267 -14.67 1.78 -16.39
C ASP A 267 -15.69 0.76 -16.87
N ALA A 268 -15.96 0.72 -18.17
CA ALA A 268 -16.87 -0.24 -18.75
C ALA A 268 -16.42 -1.70 -18.52
N MET A 269 -15.13 -1.98 -18.66
CA MET A 269 -14.55 -3.30 -18.37
C MET A 269 -14.65 -3.66 -16.88
N PHE A 270 -14.36 -2.73 -15.99
CA PHE A 270 -14.50 -2.92 -14.54
C PHE A 270 -15.94 -3.28 -14.16
N ARG A 271 -16.91 -2.54 -14.71
CA ARG A 271 -18.34 -2.75 -14.47
C ARG A 271 -18.80 -4.11 -15.01
N ALA A 272 -18.38 -4.46 -16.24
CA ALA A 272 -18.67 -5.76 -16.84
C ALA A 272 -18.13 -6.92 -15.99
N GLN A 273 -16.88 -6.84 -15.54
CA GLN A 273 -16.29 -7.86 -14.68
C GLN A 273 -16.96 -7.95 -13.31
N LEU A 274 -17.34 -6.81 -12.71
CA LEU A 274 -18.03 -6.78 -11.43
C LEU A 274 -19.43 -7.43 -11.53
N HIS A 275 -20.20 -7.17 -12.60
CA HIS A 275 -21.44 -7.86 -12.89
C HIS A 275 -21.22 -9.37 -13.01
N LYS A 276 -20.23 -9.78 -13.79
CA LYS A 276 -19.89 -11.20 -14.01
C LYS A 276 -19.58 -11.94 -12.70
N VAL A 277 -18.76 -11.33 -11.82
CA VAL A 277 -18.42 -11.93 -10.51
C VAL A 277 -19.67 -12.01 -9.60
N ARG A 278 -20.59 -11.05 -9.70
CA ARG A 278 -21.87 -11.04 -9.00
C ARG A 278 -22.93 -11.96 -9.61
N ARG A 279 -22.58 -12.66 -10.70
CA ARG A 279 -23.51 -13.48 -11.49
C ARG A 279 -24.67 -12.68 -12.10
N GLU A 280 -24.41 -11.44 -12.44
CA GLU A 280 -25.30 -10.52 -13.13
C GLU A 280 -24.90 -10.43 -14.60
N ASP A 281 -25.79 -9.89 -15.47
CA ASP A 281 -25.49 -9.68 -16.88
C ASP A 281 -24.64 -8.42 -17.08
N GLY A 282 -23.40 -8.58 -17.50
CA GLY A 282 -22.44 -7.51 -17.82
C GLY A 282 -22.23 -7.29 -19.33
N THR A 283 -23.02 -7.94 -20.17
CA THR A 283 -22.84 -7.92 -21.63
C THR A 283 -22.94 -6.50 -22.22
N ALA A 284 -23.84 -5.68 -21.71
CA ALA A 284 -23.99 -4.29 -22.19
C ALA A 284 -22.73 -3.45 -21.93
N GLU A 285 -22.12 -3.59 -20.76
CA GLU A 285 -20.89 -2.87 -20.41
C GLU A 285 -19.69 -3.40 -21.21
N GLU A 286 -19.61 -4.69 -21.44
CA GLU A 286 -18.59 -5.29 -22.29
C GLU A 286 -18.69 -4.78 -23.73
N GLN A 287 -19.89 -4.78 -24.29
CA GLN A 287 -20.16 -4.23 -25.63
C GLN A 287 -19.81 -2.74 -25.71
N ARG A 288 -20.10 -1.97 -24.66
CA ARG A 288 -19.73 -0.56 -24.56
C ARG A 288 -18.21 -0.38 -24.59
N ALA A 289 -17.45 -1.19 -23.84
CA ALA A 289 -16.00 -1.14 -23.85
C ALA A 289 -15.44 -1.39 -25.28
N PHE A 290 -15.94 -2.40 -25.97
CA PHE A 290 -15.54 -2.69 -27.36
C PHE A 290 -15.95 -1.59 -28.34
N ALA A 291 -17.13 -0.99 -28.18
CA ALA A 291 -17.58 0.13 -29.01
C ALA A 291 -16.65 1.35 -28.86
N LEU A 292 -16.28 1.70 -27.61
CA LEU A 292 -15.34 2.78 -27.34
C LEU A 292 -13.95 2.51 -27.92
N LEU A 293 -13.45 1.29 -27.78
CA LEU A 293 -12.16 0.90 -28.36
C LEU A 293 -12.20 1.02 -29.90
N ARG A 294 -13.26 0.52 -30.53
CA ARG A 294 -13.47 0.64 -31.97
C ARG A 294 -13.50 2.10 -32.42
N GLU A 295 -14.23 2.95 -31.69
CA GLU A 295 -14.31 4.39 -31.99
C GLU A 295 -12.91 5.02 -31.96
N GLY A 296 -12.11 4.77 -30.91
CA GLY A 296 -10.76 5.30 -30.79
C GLY A 296 -9.83 4.84 -31.92
N LEU A 297 -9.89 3.57 -32.28
CA LEU A 297 -9.11 3.03 -33.39
C LEU A 297 -9.50 3.68 -34.71
N MET A 298 -10.81 3.84 -34.95
CA MET A 298 -11.30 4.48 -36.17
C MET A 298 -10.93 5.95 -36.25
N GLN A 299 -11.05 6.69 -35.17
CA GLN A 299 -10.62 8.11 -35.11
C GLN A 299 -9.12 8.24 -35.41
N THR A 300 -8.28 7.39 -34.85
CA THR A 300 -6.84 7.40 -35.12
C THR A 300 -6.56 7.05 -36.59
N ALA A 301 -7.22 6.03 -37.14
CA ALA A 301 -7.05 5.62 -38.51
C ALA A 301 -7.49 6.72 -39.49
N TYR A 302 -8.62 7.38 -39.23
CA TYR A 302 -9.09 8.47 -40.08
C TYR A 302 -8.24 9.73 -39.97
N SER A 303 -7.73 10.09 -38.81
CA SER A 303 -6.86 11.25 -38.60
C SER A 303 -5.51 11.10 -39.33
N GLN A 304 -5.06 9.88 -39.54
CA GLN A 304 -3.80 9.56 -40.23
C GLN A 304 -4.00 9.20 -41.71
N ARG A 305 -5.26 9.20 -42.18
CA ARG A 305 -5.55 8.86 -43.56
C ARG A 305 -5.06 9.96 -44.48
N GLN A 306 -4.01 9.64 -45.23
CA GLN A 306 -3.58 10.43 -46.38
C GLN A 306 -4.28 9.86 -47.62
N GLU A 307 -4.80 10.73 -48.48
CA GLU A 307 -5.27 10.26 -49.80
C GLU A 307 -4.06 9.73 -50.57
N PRO A 308 -4.15 8.50 -51.07
CA PRO A 308 -3.06 7.96 -51.87
C PRO A 308 -2.88 8.81 -53.15
N GLN A 309 -1.73 9.41 -53.26
CA GLN A 309 -1.35 10.15 -54.47
C GLN A 309 -0.32 9.33 -55.23
N LEU A 310 -0.53 9.23 -56.52
CA LEU A 310 0.44 8.63 -57.40
C LEU A 310 1.49 9.71 -57.77
N ASP A 311 2.59 9.70 -57.05
CA ASP A 311 3.68 10.67 -57.20
C ASP A 311 4.86 10.08 -58.01
N VAL A 312 4.56 9.24 -58.98
CA VAL A 312 5.55 8.59 -59.81
C VAL A 312 5.13 8.70 -61.30
N TYR A 313 6.10 8.83 -62.17
CA TYR A 313 5.85 8.83 -63.60
C TYR A 313 5.46 7.43 -64.09
N PRO A 314 4.70 7.32 -65.20
CA PRO A 314 4.20 6.03 -65.71
C PRO A 314 5.29 5.03 -66.10
N ASP A 315 6.49 5.49 -66.33
CA ASP A 315 7.67 4.68 -66.73
C ASP A 315 8.67 4.51 -65.56
N GLN A 316 8.33 4.98 -64.37
CA GLN A 316 9.21 4.91 -63.18
C GLN A 316 9.01 3.60 -62.42
N ILE A 317 10.12 2.92 -62.10
CA ILE A 317 10.12 1.73 -61.26
C ILE A 317 10.38 2.16 -59.84
N VAL A 318 9.46 1.79 -58.89
CA VAL A 318 9.61 2.05 -57.47
C VAL A 318 10.00 0.76 -56.77
N TRP A 319 11.13 0.84 -56.05
CA TRP A 319 11.60 -0.25 -55.20
C TRP A 319 11.32 0.07 -53.76
N GLY A 320 10.49 -0.78 -53.08
CA GLY A 320 10.22 -0.70 -51.68
C GLY A 320 10.96 -1.78 -50.89
N ARG A 321 11.59 -1.42 -49.79
CA ARG A 321 12.16 -2.36 -48.82
C ARG A 321 11.36 -2.28 -47.54
N SER A 322 10.69 -3.36 -47.16
CA SER A 322 10.01 -3.49 -45.86
C SER A 322 10.73 -4.51 -44.97
N SER A 323 10.72 -4.27 -43.67
CA SER A 323 11.18 -5.25 -42.69
C SER A 323 10.22 -6.44 -42.67
N VAL A 324 10.75 -7.65 -42.63
CA VAL A 324 9.94 -8.85 -42.43
C VAL A 324 9.76 -9.01 -40.92
N ARG A 325 8.51 -9.05 -40.47
CA ARG A 325 8.16 -9.42 -39.10
C ARG A 325 7.94 -10.93 -39.06
N ILE A 326 8.69 -11.62 -38.23
CA ILE A 326 8.49 -13.04 -37.94
C ILE A 326 7.99 -13.14 -36.51
N ASP A 327 6.75 -13.56 -36.35
CA ASP A 327 6.17 -13.81 -35.04
C ASP A 327 6.56 -15.23 -34.61
N ILE A 328 7.43 -15.32 -33.61
CA ILE A 328 7.91 -16.61 -33.06
C ILE A 328 6.84 -17.28 -32.21
N ALA A 329 5.98 -16.48 -31.56
CA ALA A 329 4.81 -16.94 -30.80
C ALA A 329 3.79 -15.81 -30.69
N GLY A 330 2.51 -16.15 -30.78
CA GLY A 330 1.40 -15.27 -30.45
C GLY A 330 1.18 -14.05 -31.34
N GLY A 331 1.56 -14.09 -32.59
CA GLY A 331 1.59 -12.94 -33.48
C GLY A 331 0.30 -12.13 -33.62
N TRP A 332 -0.86 -12.74 -33.58
CA TRP A 332 -2.15 -12.04 -33.58
C TRP A 332 -2.77 -11.86 -32.19
N THR A 333 -2.15 -12.37 -31.15
CA THR A 333 -2.64 -12.22 -29.78
C THR A 333 -2.35 -10.85 -29.18
N ASP A 334 -1.52 -10.05 -29.83
CA ASP A 334 -1.25 -8.64 -29.48
C ASP A 334 -2.21 -7.66 -30.14
N THR A 335 -3.17 -8.16 -30.92
CA THR A 335 -4.18 -7.35 -31.60
C THR A 335 -5.54 -7.50 -30.94
N PRO A 336 -6.21 -6.40 -30.56
CA PRO A 336 -7.58 -6.48 -30.07
C PRO A 336 -8.49 -7.24 -31.05
N PRO A 337 -9.42 -8.11 -30.56
CA PRO A 337 -9.81 -8.33 -29.16
C PRO A 337 -9.02 -9.39 -28.38
N TYR A 338 -7.93 -9.93 -28.96
CA TYR A 338 -7.25 -11.11 -28.40
C TYR A 338 -6.21 -10.79 -27.30
N CYS A 339 -5.87 -9.52 -27.11
CA CYS A 339 -4.88 -9.07 -26.11
C CYS A 339 -5.52 -8.37 -24.90
N MET A 340 -6.74 -8.76 -24.54
CA MET A 340 -7.44 -8.22 -23.36
C MET A 340 -7.45 -9.17 -22.20
#